data_c6b341dfce28b03b1f4e3b3237ce744a
#
_entry.id   c6b341dfce28b03b1f4e3b3237ce744a
#
_cell.length_a   1.000
_cell.length_b   1.000
_cell.length_c   1.000
_cell.angle_alpha   90.00
_cell.angle_beta   90.00
_cell.angle_gamma   90.00
#
_symmetry.space_group_name_H-M   'P 1'
#
loop_
_entity.id
_entity.type
_entity.pdbx_description
1 polymer ?
#
loop_
_entity_poly.entity_id
_entity_poly.type
_entity_poly.pdbx_seq_one_letter_code
_entity_poly.pdbx_strand_id
1 'polypeptide(L)'
;MGNINNSEAYVSFQNVQKTYDGESFVIKNLNLDAERGEFLTMLGPSGSGKTTCLLMLAGFETATYGEIVLDGTSINNVPPHKRNIGMVFQNYALFPHLTVNENLAFPLQVRKMAKNEIEDRVKNALEMVQLGDFGSRRPMQLSGGQQQRVAVARALVFEPKIVLMDEPLGALDKHLREQMQYEIKELHEKLEVTIVYVTHDQSEALTMSNRIAVFDDGVIQQLAAPNVLYEAPENAFVAQFIGENNTLSGKVTDIDKEICTVEVGDGKESLRALVVNIDGIGSNTMISLRPERVVVNPESGSYPNVVSAEVIELIYLGDHIRSRMKVCGHDDFIVKIPNSAHHAQLQPGNSVKVGWMAEDARALDALEST
;
A
#
# COMPACT_ATOMS: atom_id res chain seq x y z
N MET A 1 26.34 -7.64 3.41
CA MET A 1 26.12 -8.90 2.66
C MET A 1 25.34 -9.84 3.59
N GLY A 2 24.01 -9.69 3.62
CA GLY A 2 23.13 -10.55 4.39
C GLY A 2 22.71 -11.74 3.53
N ASN A 3 22.86 -12.94 4.07
CA ASN A 3 22.37 -14.17 3.45
C ASN A 3 20.86 -14.01 3.17
N ILE A 4 20.50 -13.89 1.91
CA ILE A 4 19.14 -14.12 1.44
C ILE A 4 18.90 -15.61 1.66
N ASN A 5 18.08 -15.94 2.67
CA ASN A 5 17.52 -17.28 2.82
C ASN A 5 16.80 -17.60 1.51
N ASN A 6 17.26 -18.62 0.82
CA ASN A 6 16.70 -19.14 -0.41
C ASN A 6 15.39 -19.92 -0.10
N SER A 7 14.34 -19.23 0.38
CA SER A 7 12.96 -19.72 0.23
C SER A 7 12.65 -19.52 -1.25
N GLU A 8 12.39 -20.60 -1.98
CA GLU A 8 12.05 -20.52 -3.40
C GLU A 8 10.82 -19.62 -3.54
N ALA A 9 11.00 -18.45 -4.21
CA ALA A 9 9.92 -17.52 -4.48
C ALA A 9 8.78 -18.25 -5.22
N TYR A 10 7.54 -18.06 -4.77
CA TYR A 10 6.38 -18.68 -5.43
C TYR A 10 6.02 -17.93 -6.72
N VAL A 11 6.09 -16.61 -6.70
CA VAL A 11 6.01 -15.74 -7.88
C VAL A 11 7.30 -14.95 -7.96
N SER A 12 7.90 -14.86 -9.15
CA SER A 12 9.09 -14.04 -9.37
C SER A 12 8.98 -13.29 -10.69
N PHE A 13 9.13 -11.98 -10.62
CA PHE A 13 9.37 -11.11 -11.78
C PHE A 13 10.88 -10.86 -11.87
N GLN A 14 11.50 -11.22 -12.99
CA GLN A 14 12.95 -11.14 -13.18
C GLN A 14 13.27 -10.19 -14.34
N ASN A 15 13.77 -9.00 -14.02
CA ASN A 15 14.12 -7.94 -14.98
C ASN A 15 12.98 -7.67 -15.99
N VAL A 16 11.74 -7.69 -15.51
CA VAL A 16 10.57 -7.55 -16.38
C VAL A 16 10.42 -6.11 -16.82
N GLN A 17 10.23 -5.93 -18.13
CA GLN A 17 9.96 -4.64 -18.75
C GLN A 17 8.72 -4.75 -19.65
N LYS A 18 7.94 -3.65 -19.72
CA LYS A 18 6.78 -3.57 -20.59
C LYS A 18 6.73 -2.23 -21.29
N THR A 19 6.63 -2.27 -22.61
CA THR A 19 6.28 -1.13 -23.46
C THR A 19 5.13 -1.51 -24.40
N TYR A 20 4.31 -0.54 -24.79
CA TYR A 20 3.22 -0.71 -25.76
C TYR A 20 3.54 -0.08 -27.12
N ASP A 21 4.40 0.93 -27.16
CA ASP A 21 4.79 1.69 -28.35
C ASP A 21 6.23 1.40 -28.83
N GLY A 22 7.01 0.66 -28.02
CA GLY A 22 8.42 0.37 -28.27
C GLY A 22 9.39 1.47 -27.83
N GLU A 23 8.88 2.63 -27.37
CA GLU A 23 9.69 3.79 -26.97
C GLU A 23 9.59 4.03 -25.46
N SER A 24 8.37 4.10 -24.92
CA SER A 24 8.10 4.41 -23.51
C SER A 24 7.85 3.14 -22.70
N PHE A 25 8.59 2.94 -21.61
CA PHE A 25 8.40 1.79 -20.73
C PHE A 25 7.41 2.12 -19.59
N VAL A 26 6.28 1.41 -19.57
CA VAL A 26 5.31 1.43 -18.48
C VAL A 26 5.86 0.68 -17.26
N ILE A 27 6.64 -0.38 -17.49
CA ILE A 27 7.42 -1.09 -16.48
C ILE A 27 8.87 -1.07 -16.97
N LYS A 28 9.77 -0.49 -16.16
CA LYS A 28 11.14 -0.19 -16.57
C LYS A 28 12.13 -1.31 -16.25
N ASN A 29 12.07 -1.85 -15.03
CA ASN A 29 12.93 -2.98 -14.59
C ASN A 29 12.34 -3.58 -13.31
N LEU A 30 11.30 -4.40 -13.45
CA LEU A 30 10.64 -5.01 -12.30
C LEU A 30 11.37 -6.27 -11.86
N ASN A 31 11.84 -6.26 -10.62
CA ASN A 31 12.30 -7.41 -9.86
C ASN A 31 11.46 -7.48 -8.59
N LEU A 32 10.63 -8.53 -8.47
CA LEU A 32 9.70 -8.67 -7.37
C LEU A 32 9.40 -10.14 -7.13
N ASP A 33 9.58 -10.57 -5.90
CA ASP A 33 9.29 -11.93 -5.47
C ASP A 33 8.15 -11.93 -4.46
N ALA A 34 7.22 -12.88 -4.58
CA ALA A 34 6.21 -13.19 -3.58
C ALA A 34 6.41 -14.61 -3.06
N GLU A 35 6.29 -14.77 -1.76
CA GLU A 35 6.39 -16.07 -1.10
C GLU A 35 5.06 -16.85 -1.18
N ARG A 36 5.10 -18.13 -0.96
CA ARG A 36 3.89 -18.95 -0.88
C ARG A 36 3.06 -18.59 0.35
N GLY A 37 1.76 -18.35 0.17
CA GLY A 37 0.86 -17.93 1.26
C GLY A 37 1.03 -16.46 1.67
N GLU A 38 1.77 -15.68 0.92
CA GLU A 38 1.96 -14.25 1.20
C GLU A 38 0.80 -13.41 0.65
N PHE A 39 0.43 -12.37 1.40
CA PHE A 39 -0.39 -11.26 0.92
C PHE A 39 0.53 -10.11 0.51
N LEU A 40 0.84 -10.03 -0.78
CA LEU A 40 1.67 -8.98 -1.37
C LEU A 40 0.81 -7.92 -2.03
N THR A 41 0.97 -6.66 -1.62
CA THR A 41 0.27 -5.52 -2.25
C THR A 41 1.20 -4.69 -3.11
N MET A 42 0.75 -4.37 -4.32
CA MET A 42 1.32 -3.34 -5.19
C MET A 42 0.54 -2.05 -4.96
N LEU A 43 1.16 -1.06 -4.35
CA LEU A 43 0.56 0.22 -3.97
C LEU A 43 1.24 1.36 -4.74
N GLY A 44 0.51 2.39 -5.15
CA GLY A 44 1.09 3.54 -5.84
C GLY A 44 0.04 4.39 -6.56
N PRO A 45 0.41 5.54 -7.12
CA PRO A 45 -0.50 6.41 -7.86
C PRO A 45 -1.04 5.74 -9.13
N SER A 46 -2.16 6.26 -9.66
CA SER A 46 -2.71 5.80 -10.93
C SER A 46 -1.68 5.97 -12.06
N GLY A 47 -1.58 4.97 -12.93
CA GLY A 47 -0.62 4.98 -14.04
C GLY A 47 0.80 4.50 -13.70
N SER A 48 1.12 4.16 -12.45
CA SER A 48 2.46 3.67 -12.06
C SER A 48 2.79 2.23 -12.52
N GLY A 49 1.90 1.55 -13.26
CA GLY A 49 2.16 0.24 -13.86
C GLY A 49 1.64 -0.97 -13.10
N LYS A 50 1.05 -0.84 -11.92
CA LYS A 50 0.57 -1.96 -11.05
C LYS A 50 -0.38 -2.93 -11.75
N THR A 51 -1.46 -2.41 -12.33
CA THR A 51 -2.43 -3.23 -13.10
C THR A 51 -1.76 -3.94 -14.27
N THR A 52 -0.79 -3.30 -14.95
CA THR A 52 -0.01 -3.93 -16.02
C THR A 52 0.78 -5.14 -15.49
N CYS A 53 1.43 -5.01 -14.32
CA CYS A 53 2.13 -6.14 -13.68
C CYS A 53 1.15 -7.29 -13.36
N LEU A 54 -0.01 -6.95 -12.78
CA LEU A 54 -1.04 -7.94 -12.47
C LEU A 54 -1.55 -8.66 -13.72
N LEU A 55 -1.82 -7.92 -14.81
CA LEU A 55 -2.28 -8.48 -16.08
C LEU A 55 -1.21 -9.34 -16.76
N MET A 56 0.07 -9.00 -16.63
CA MET A 56 1.16 -9.86 -17.11
C MET A 56 1.22 -11.16 -16.30
N LEU A 57 1.07 -11.13 -14.97
CA LEU A 57 1.01 -12.32 -14.14
C LEU A 57 -0.24 -13.18 -14.44
N ALA A 58 -1.39 -12.55 -14.71
CA ALA A 58 -2.62 -13.23 -15.10
C ALA A 58 -2.55 -13.84 -16.54
N GLY A 59 -1.67 -13.30 -17.39
CA GLY A 59 -1.50 -13.74 -18.79
C GLY A 59 -2.40 -13.03 -19.80
N PHE A 60 -3.02 -11.91 -19.40
CA PHE A 60 -3.76 -11.05 -20.32
C PHE A 60 -2.83 -10.09 -21.07
N GLU A 61 -1.64 -9.84 -20.51
CA GLU A 61 -0.57 -9.08 -21.13
C GLU A 61 0.71 -9.94 -21.17
N THR A 62 1.63 -9.61 -22.08
CA THR A 62 2.94 -10.26 -22.17
C THR A 62 4.03 -9.26 -21.79
N ALA A 63 5.04 -9.72 -21.05
CA ALA A 63 6.26 -8.93 -20.83
C ALA A 63 6.96 -8.67 -22.16
N THR A 64 7.50 -7.46 -22.34
CA THR A 64 8.32 -7.15 -23.52
C THR A 64 9.72 -7.77 -23.37
N TYR A 65 10.28 -7.66 -22.17
CA TYR A 65 11.55 -8.28 -21.78
C TYR A 65 11.44 -8.87 -20.38
N GLY A 66 12.37 -9.73 -20.02
CA GLY A 66 12.42 -10.39 -18.73
C GLY A 66 11.53 -11.62 -18.64
N GLU A 67 11.44 -12.19 -17.46
CA GLU A 67 10.73 -13.45 -17.22
C GLU A 67 9.82 -13.36 -16.00
N ILE A 68 8.67 -14.01 -16.08
CA ILE A 68 7.75 -14.21 -14.96
C ILE A 68 7.70 -15.70 -14.66
N VAL A 69 8.05 -16.04 -13.44
CA VAL A 69 8.10 -17.42 -12.95
C VAL A 69 7.01 -17.63 -11.92
N LEU A 70 6.27 -18.72 -12.03
CA LEU A 70 5.27 -19.16 -11.06
C LEU A 70 5.55 -20.62 -10.67
N ASP A 71 5.76 -20.87 -9.39
CA ASP A 71 6.08 -22.21 -8.84
C ASP A 71 7.27 -22.86 -9.59
N GLY A 72 8.35 -22.10 -9.80
CA GLY A 72 9.55 -22.54 -10.52
C GLY A 72 9.41 -22.68 -12.03
N THR A 73 8.24 -22.35 -12.60
CA THR A 73 7.98 -22.50 -14.04
C THR A 73 7.76 -21.13 -14.70
N SER A 74 8.46 -20.88 -15.82
CA SER A 74 8.21 -19.69 -16.65
C SER A 74 6.82 -19.69 -17.24
N ILE A 75 6.09 -18.58 -17.06
CA ILE A 75 4.70 -18.46 -17.52
C ILE A 75 4.49 -17.43 -18.63
N ASN A 76 5.55 -16.83 -19.17
CA ASN A 76 5.44 -15.79 -20.20
C ASN A 76 4.54 -16.21 -21.39
N ASN A 77 4.66 -17.46 -21.83
CA ASN A 77 3.92 -18.00 -22.97
C ASN A 77 2.73 -18.90 -22.56
N VAL A 78 2.39 -18.97 -21.27
CA VAL A 78 1.26 -19.76 -20.79
C VAL A 78 -0.02 -18.91 -20.86
N PRO A 79 -1.06 -19.34 -21.58
CA PRO A 79 -2.30 -18.58 -21.67
C PRO A 79 -3.05 -18.56 -20.33
N PRO A 80 -3.89 -17.53 -20.05
CA PRO A 80 -4.54 -17.31 -18.76
C PRO A 80 -5.25 -18.54 -18.18
N HIS A 81 -6.03 -19.25 -18.99
CA HIS A 81 -6.82 -20.42 -18.56
C HIS A 81 -5.98 -21.64 -18.14
N LYS A 82 -4.67 -21.64 -18.42
CA LYS A 82 -3.75 -22.70 -18.03
C LYS A 82 -2.87 -22.35 -16.82
N ARG A 83 -2.90 -21.10 -16.36
CA ARG A 83 -2.08 -20.64 -15.21
C ARG A 83 -2.64 -21.06 -13.86
N ASN A 84 -3.88 -21.53 -13.80
CA ASN A 84 -4.59 -21.91 -12.55
C ASN A 84 -4.61 -20.81 -11.50
N ILE A 85 -4.79 -19.57 -11.93
CA ILE A 85 -4.82 -18.35 -11.13
C ILE A 85 -6.28 -17.91 -10.93
N GLY A 86 -6.66 -17.56 -9.70
CA GLY A 86 -7.91 -16.87 -9.41
C GLY A 86 -7.76 -15.38 -9.70
N MET A 87 -8.80 -14.71 -10.19
CA MET A 87 -8.75 -13.26 -10.45
C MET A 87 -10.04 -12.57 -10.06
N VAL A 88 -9.91 -11.46 -9.34
CA VAL A 88 -10.96 -10.50 -9.01
C VAL A 88 -10.64 -9.20 -9.72
N PHE A 89 -11.53 -8.76 -10.60
CA PHE A 89 -11.39 -7.52 -11.36
C PHE A 89 -12.04 -6.36 -10.61
N GLN A 90 -11.63 -5.14 -10.91
CA GLN A 90 -12.14 -3.90 -10.33
C GLN A 90 -13.67 -3.75 -10.40
N ASN A 91 -14.27 -4.19 -11.51
CA ASN A 91 -15.72 -4.18 -11.74
C ASN A 91 -16.40 -5.51 -11.40
N TYR A 92 -15.71 -6.39 -10.63
CA TYR A 92 -16.12 -7.74 -10.26
C TYR A 92 -16.28 -8.71 -11.43
N ALA A 93 -16.55 -8.24 -12.64
CA ALA A 93 -16.75 -8.99 -13.88
C ALA A 93 -17.69 -10.22 -13.72
N LEU A 94 -18.76 -10.07 -12.92
CA LEU A 94 -19.79 -11.09 -12.78
C LEU A 94 -20.61 -11.17 -14.06
N PHE A 95 -21.00 -12.38 -14.45
CA PHE A 95 -21.88 -12.61 -15.59
C PHE A 95 -23.30 -12.16 -15.23
N PRO A 96 -23.83 -11.07 -15.79
CA PRO A 96 -25.07 -10.47 -15.33
C PRO A 96 -26.33 -11.30 -15.63
N HIS A 97 -26.24 -12.18 -16.63
CA HIS A 97 -27.30 -13.07 -17.07
C HIS A 97 -27.35 -14.40 -16.29
N LEU A 98 -26.29 -14.74 -15.56
CA LEU A 98 -26.19 -15.92 -14.71
C LEU A 98 -26.59 -15.61 -13.27
N THR A 99 -27.12 -16.60 -12.56
CA THR A 99 -27.32 -16.56 -11.12
C THR A 99 -25.98 -16.60 -10.38
N VAL A 100 -25.99 -16.40 -9.06
CA VAL A 100 -24.82 -16.54 -8.20
C VAL A 100 -24.25 -17.97 -8.28
N ASN A 101 -25.10 -18.98 -8.14
CA ASN A 101 -24.69 -20.38 -8.30
C ASN A 101 -23.99 -20.65 -9.65
N GLU A 102 -24.59 -20.13 -10.72
CA GLU A 102 -24.03 -20.32 -12.08
C GLU A 102 -22.71 -19.55 -12.27
N ASN A 103 -22.57 -18.36 -11.69
CA ASN A 103 -21.31 -17.62 -11.68
C ASN A 103 -20.19 -18.42 -10.98
N LEU A 104 -20.49 -19.04 -9.83
CA LEU A 104 -19.54 -19.87 -9.10
C LEU A 104 -19.26 -21.21 -9.79
N ALA A 105 -20.26 -21.80 -10.42
CA ALA A 105 -20.12 -23.07 -11.15
C ALA A 105 -19.30 -22.92 -12.45
N PHE A 106 -19.29 -21.73 -13.06
CA PHE A 106 -18.65 -21.50 -14.36
C PHE A 106 -17.17 -21.91 -14.41
N PRO A 107 -16.28 -21.48 -13.50
CA PRO A 107 -14.87 -21.88 -13.54
C PRO A 107 -14.66 -23.40 -13.32
N LEU A 108 -15.57 -24.08 -12.64
CA LEU A 108 -15.53 -25.52 -12.40
C LEU A 108 -15.98 -26.30 -13.65
N GLN A 109 -17.03 -25.80 -14.34
CA GLN A 109 -17.51 -26.34 -15.59
C GLN A 109 -16.45 -26.26 -16.71
N VAL A 110 -15.73 -25.12 -16.80
CA VAL A 110 -14.60 -24.96 -17.75
C VAL A 110 -13.50 -25.99 -17.48
N ARG A 111 -13.31 -26.38 -16.21
CA ARG A 111 -12.38 -27.45 -15.79
C ARG A 111 -12.93 -28.85 -15.95
N LYS A 112 -14.18 -28.99 -16.47
CA LYS A 112 -14.87 -30.28 -16.73
C LYS A 112 -15.01 -31.15 -15.46
N MET A 113 -15.23 -30.53 -14.30
CA MET A 113 -15.47 -31.23 -13.04
C MET A 113 -16.83 -31.95 -13.06
N ALA A 114 -16.99 -33.00 -12.26
CA ALA A 114 -18.24 -33.72 -12.15
C ALA A 114 -19.35 -32.87 -11.51
N LYS A 115 -20.61 -33.06 -11.93
CA LYS A 115 -21.73 -32.22 -11.52
C LYS A 115 -21.94 -32.18 -9.99
N ASN A 116 -21.85 -33.32 -9.33
CA ASN A 116 -21.96 -33.42 -7.88
C ASN A 116 -20.83 -32.64 -7.16
N GLU A 117 -19.60 -32.73 -7.65
CA GLU A 117 -18.46 -31.98 -7.09
C GLU A 117 -18.65 -30.46 -7.28
N ILE A 118 -19.20 -30.03 -8.43
CA ILE A 118 -19.53 -28.62 -8.67
C ILE A 118 -20.57 -28.13 -7.64
N GLU A 119 -21.64 -28.90 -7.41
CA GLU A 119 -22.69 -28.53 -6.46
C GLU A 119 -22.13 -28.38 -5.04
N ASP A 120 -21.29 -29.32 -4.58
CA ASP A 120 -20.67 -29.27 -3.27
C ASP A 120 -19.70 -28.06 -3.13
N ARG A 121 -18.84 -27.83 -4.12
CA ARG A 121 -17.89 -26.70 -4.11
C ARG A 121 -18.60 -25.34 -4.14
N VAL A 122 -19.65 -25.21 -4.94
CA VAL A 122 -20.47 -23.98 -5.00
C VAL A 122 -21.13 -23.71 -3.65
N LYS A 123 -21.70 -24.73 -3.01
CA LYS A 123 -22.30 -24.60 -1.68
C LYS A 123 -21.27 -24.16 -0.65
N ASN A 124 -20.12 -24.83 -0.59
CA ASN A 124 -19.03 -24.46 0.34
C ASN A 124 -18.51 -23.05 0.09
N ALA A 125 -18.37 -22.64 -1.18
CA ALA A 125 -17.92 -21.29 -1.52
C ALA A 125 -18.91 -20.21 -1.09
N LEU A 126 -20.25 -20.48 -1.19
CA LEU A 126 -21.27 -19.57 -0.71
C LEU A 126 -21.29 -19.47 0.82
N GLU A 127 -21.13 -20.58 1.52
CA GLU A 127 -21.03 -20.61 2.98
C GLU A 127 -19.79 -19.84 3.46
N MET A 128 -18.64 -20.00 2.80
CA MET A 128 -17.38 -19.30 3.10
C MET A 128 -17.53 -17.78 3.06
N VAL A 129 -18.32 -17.25 2.11
CA VAL A 129 -18.54 -15.79 1.98
C VAL A 129 -19.88 -15.33 2.59
N GLN A 130 -20.54 -16.16 3.40
CA GLN A 130 -21.79 -15.86 4.10
C GLN A 130 -22.96 -15.47 3.16
N LEU A 131 -23.04 -16.13 2.01
CA LEU A 131 -24.09 -15.90 1.00
C LEU A 131 -24.91 -17.16 0.67
N GLY A 132 -25.05 -18.11 1.61
CA GLY A 132 -25.73 -19.38 1.39
C GLY A 132 -27.13 -19.29 0.76
N ASP A 133 -27.93 -18.29 1.19
CA ASP A 133 -29.32 -18.08 0.71
C ASP A 133 -29.40 -17.28 -0.60
N PHE A 134 -28.27 -16.83 -1.17
CA PHE A 134 -28.25 -15.93 -2.32
C PHE A 134 -27.99 -16.64 -3.66
N GLY A 135 -27.82 -17.95 -3.66
CA GLY A 135 -27.44 -18.75 -4.82
C GLY A 135 -28.32 -18.60 -6.06
N SER A 136 -29.63 -18.40 -5.89
CA SER A 136 -30.60 -18.21 -6.98
C SER A 136 -30.71 -16.77 -7.50
N ARG A 137 -30.11 -15.78 -6.83
CA ARG A 137 -30.16 -14.38 -7.23
C ARG A 137 -29.20 -14.11 -8.41
N ARG A 138 -29.51 -13.06 -9.16
CA ARG A 138 -28.62 -12.50 -10.19
C ARG A 138 -27.82 -11.33 -9.62
N PRO A 139 -26.65 -10.99 -10.22
CA PRO A 139 -25.81 -9.88 -9.76
C PRO A 139 -26.56 -8.56 -9.53
N MET A 140 -27.48 -8.19 -10.41
CA MET A 140 -28.31 -6.98 -10.27
C MET A 140 -29.20 -6.95 -9.01
N GLN A 141 -29.43 -8.07 -8.36
CA GLN A 141 -30.22 -8.20 -7.13
C GLN A 141 -29.38 -8.18 -5.86
N LEU A 142 -28.09 -7.91 -5.99
CA LEU A 142 -27.11 -7.89 -4.92
C LEU A 142 -26.58 -6.47 -4.68
N SER A 143 -26.25 -6.18 -3.41
CA SER A 143 -25.47 -4.97 -3.08
C SER A 143 -24.04 -5.07 -3.61
N GLY A 144 -23.30 -3.95 -3.70
CA GLY A 144 -21.91 -3.92 -4.16
C GLY A 144 -21.00 -4.89 -3.37
N GLY A 145 -21.10 -4.89 -2.04
CA GLY A 145 -20.33 -5.81 -1.20
C GLY A 145 -20.72 -7.28 -1.40
N GLN A 146 -22.02 -7.57 -1.64
CA GLN A 146 -22.44 -8.93 -1.99
C GLN A 146 -21.91 -9.38 -3.35
N GLN A 147 -21.89 -8.48 -4.36
CA GLN A 147 -21.29 -8.78 -5.66
C GLN A 147 -19.79 -9.06 -5.54
N GLN A 148 -19.10 -8.27 -4.73
CA GLN A 148 -17.70 -8.48 -4.45
C GLN A 148 -17.43 -9.83 -3.78
N ARG A 149 -18.18 -10.19 -2.72
CA ARG A 149 -18.07 -11.51 -2.07
C ARG A 149 -18.29 -12.66 -3.07
N VAL A 150 -19.24 -12.52 -4.00
CA VAL A 150 -19.44 -13.49 -5.09
C VAL A 150 -18.21 -13.55 -6.01
N ALA A 151 -17.60 -12.40 -6.35
CA ALA A 151 -16.40 -12.37 -7.19
C ALA A 151 -15.19 -13.03 -6.51
N VAL A 152 -15.00 -12.79 -5.21
CA VAL A 152 -13.97 -13.45 -4.39
C VAL A 152 -14.24 -14.95 -4.31
N ALA A 153 -15.47 -15.37 -4.00
CA ALA A 153 -15.85 -16.79 -3.96
C ALA A 153 -15.63 -17.48 -5.32
N ARG A 154 -15.95 -16.81 -6.45
CA ARG A 154 -15.70 -17.33 -7.80
C ARG A 154 -14.21 -17.51 -8.10
N ALA A 155 -13.36 -16.61 -7.60
CA ALA A 155 -11.92 -16.71 -7.75
C ALA A 155 -11.32 -17.85 -6.90
N LEU A 156 -11.96 -18.23 -5.78
CA LEU A 156 -11.50 -19.24 -4.83
C LEU A 156 -12.13 -20.61 -5.03
N VAL A 157 -13.30 -20.73 -5.70
CA VAL A 157 -14.12 -21.97 -5.76
C VAL A 157 -13.41 -23.20 -6.32
N PHE A 158 -12.39 -23.01 -7.15
CA PHE A 158 -11.57 -24.09 -7.71
C PHE A 158 -10.25 -24.31 -6.94
N GLU A 159 -10.11 -23.70 -5.75
CA GLU A 159 -8.98 -23.83 -4.83
C GLU A 159 -7.63 -23.48 -5.51
N PRO A 160 -7.50 -22.27 -6.08
CA PRO A 160 -6.24 -21.85 -6.65
C PRO A 160 -5.19 -21.65 -5.54
N LYS A 161 -3.92 -21.81 -5.88
CA LYS A 161 -2.81 -21.47 -4.95
C LYS A 161 -2.47 -19.99 -4.91
N ILE A 162 -2.96 -19.22 -5.91
CA ILE A 162 -2.75 -17.78 -6.03
C ILE A 162 -4.01 -17.09 -6.53
N VAL A 163 -4.33 -15.94 -5.92
CA VAL A 163 -5.42 -15.04 -6.33
C VAL A 163 -4.85 -13.65 -6.60
N LEU A 164 -5.23 -13.09 -7.73
CA LEU A 164 -4.91 -11.73 -8.13
C LEU A 164 -6.14 -10.84 -7.92
N MET A 165 -5.96 -9.67 -7.34
CA MET A 165 -7.05 -8.73 -7.08
C MET A 165 -6.67 -7.34 -7.59
N ASP A 166 -7.44 -6.81 -8.54
CA ASP A 166 -7.24 -5.50 -9.15
C ASP A 166 -8.26 -4.50 -8.59
N GLU A 167 -7.84 -3.67 -7.64
CA GLU A 167 -8.66 -2.63 -6.96
C GLU A 167 -10.07 -3.12 -6.53
N PRO A 168 -10.20 -4.29 -5.88
CA PRO A 168 -11.52 -4.91 -5.68
C PRO A 168 -12.43 -4.13 -4.73
N LEU A 169 -11.90 -3.20 -3.92
CA LEU A 169 -12.65 -2.42 -2.92
C LEU A 169 -13.00 -1.00 -3.38
N GLY A 170 -12.49 -0.57 -4.54
CA GLY A 170 -12.58 0.81 -5.01
C GLY A 170 -14.01 1.35 -5.18
N ALA A 171 -14.98 0.50 -5.49
CA ALA A 171 -16.38 0.89 -5.70
C ALA A 171 -17.27 0.90 -4.43
N LEU A 172 -16.69 0.57 -3.26
CA LEU A 172 -17.43 0.46 -1.99
C LEU A 172 -17.37 1.76 -1.19
N ASP A 173 -18.43 2.02 -0.40
CA ASP A 173 -18.38 3.06 0.63
C ASP A 173 -17.37 2.71 1.74
N LYS A 174 -17.00 3.72 2.54
CA LYS A 174 -15.93 3.59 3.55
C LYS A 174 -16.20 2.47 4.55
N HIS A 175 -17.40 2.40 5.12
CA HIS A 175 -17.71 1.40 6.16
C HIS A 175 -17.68 -0.02 5.62
N LEU A 176 -18.28 -0.23 4.44
CA LEU A 176 -18.30 -1.53 3.79
C LEU A 176 -16.88 -1.94 3.34
N ARG A 177 -16.06 -0.98 2.90
CA ARG A 177 -14.65 -1.21 2.54
C ARG A 177 -13.84 -1.71 3.73
N GLU A 178 -13.93 -1.02 4.88
CA GLU A 178 -13.26 -1.45 6.12
C GLU A 178 -13.69 -2.86 6.55
N GLN A 179 -14.98 -3.17 6.48
CA GLN A 179 -15.48 -4.52 6.77
C GLN A 179 -14.88 -5.57 5.82
N MET A 180 -14.87 -5.28 4.51
CA MET A 180 -14.36 -6.20 3.50
C MET A 180 -12.84 -6.44 3.60
N GLN A 181 -12.07 -5.45 4.05
CA GLN A 181 -10.63 -5.63 4.34
C GLN A 181 -10.42 -6.74 5.37
N TYR A 182 -11.15 -6.70 6.49
CA TYR A 182 -11.06 -7.73 7.54
C TYR A 182 -11.49 -9.12 7.02
N GLU A 183 -12.57 -9.18 6.24
CA GLU A 183 -13.07 -10.44 5.67
C GLU A 183 -12.08 -11.07 4.69
N ILE A 184 -11.46 -10.27 3.80
CA ILE A 184 -10.44 -10.76 2.86
C ILE A 184 -9.20 -11.25 3.61
N LYS A 185 -8.78 -10.51 4.65
CA LYS A 185 -7.64 -10.90 5.49
C LYS A 185 -7.92 -12.22 6.23
N GLU A 186 -9.10 -12.37 6.83
CA GLU A 186 -9.50 -13.62 7.51
C GLU A 186 -9.54 -14.81 6.53
N LEU A 187 -10.08 -14.60 5.31
CA LEU A 187 -10.08 -15.62 4.27
C LEU A 187 -8.65 -16.01 3.85
N HIS A 188 -7.76 -15.04 3.69
CA HIS A 188 -6.35 -15.29 3.38
C HIS A 188 -5.67 -16.13 4.46
N GLU A 189 -5.80 -15.75 5.74
CA GLU A 189 -5.22 -16.46 6.88
C GLU A 189 -5.76 -17.90 6.99
N LYS A 190 -7.06 -18.09 6.73
CA LYS A 190 -7.72 -19.41 6.81
C LYS A 190 -7.34 -20.34 5.66
N LEU A 191 -7.14 -19.81 4.46
CA LEU A 191 -6.92 -20.61 3.25
C LEU A 191 -5.44 -20.74 2.88
N GLU A 192 -4.56 -19.94 3.51
CA GLU A 192 -3.12 -19.88 3.21
C GLU A 192 -2.82 -19.69 1.71
N VAL A 193 -3.73 -19.00 1.00
CA VAL A 193 -3.61 -18.73 -0.44
C VAL A 193 -2.70 -17.53 -0.69
N THR A 194 -1.79 -17.60 -1.65
CA THR A 194 -1.00 -16.43 -2.04
C THR A 194 -1.91 -15.39 -2.68
N ILE A 195 -1.82 -14.13 -2.25
CA ILE A 195 -2.59 -13.02 -2.83
C ILE A 195 -1.63 -11.97 -3.39
N VAL A 196 -1.83 -11.56 -4.64
CA VAL A 196 -1.23 -10.36 -5.22
C VAL A 196 -2.35 -9.34 -5.43
N TYR A 197 -2.27 -8.25 -4.68
CA TYR A 197 -3.30 -7.24 -4.55
C TYR A 197 -2.84 -5.91 -5.15
N VAL A 198 -3.65 -5.26 -5.94
CA VAL A 198 -3.39 -3.93 -6.48
C VAL A 198 -4.36 -2.94 -5.88
N THR A 199 -3.86 -1.83 -5.37
CA THR A 199 -4.66 -0.71 -4.88
C THR A 199 -3.91 0.61 -4.99
N HIS A 200 -4.63 1.72 -4.91
CA HIS A 200 -4.11 3.06 -4.65
C HIS A 200 -4.47 3.55 -3.24
N ASP A 201 -5.25 2.77 -2.47
CA ASP A 201 -5.65 3.10 -1.09
C ASP A 201 -4.61 2.56 -0.10
N GLN A 202 -3.98 3.48 0.64
CA GLN A 202 -2.95 3.15 1.62
C GLN A 202 -3.52 2.36 2.80
N SER A 203 -4.78 2.64 3.20
CA SER A 203 -5.38 1.95 4.35
C SER A 203 -5.62 0.47 4.05
N GLU A 204 -6.00 0.13 2.81
CA GLU A 204 -6.12 -1.25 2.36
C GLU A 204 -4.77 -1.97 2.45
N ALA A 205 -3.73 -1.36 1.87
CA ALA A 205 -2.39 -1.93 1.85
C ALA A 205 -1.82 -2.14 3.26
N LEU A 206 -1.90 -1.12 4.13
CA LEU A 206 -1.37 -1.18 5.49
C LEU A 206 -2.11 -2.17 6.39
N THR A 207 -3.42 -2.42 6.14
CA THR A 207 -4.26 -3.29 6.97
C THR A 207 -4.09 -4.77 6.63
N MET A 208 -3.97 -5.10 5.33
CA MET A 208 -4.10 -6.50 4.88
C MET A 208 -2.76 -7.17 4.55
N SER A 209 -1.72 -6.41 4.19
CA SER A 209 -0.54 -6.98 3.55
C SER A 209 0.50 -7.52 4.51
N ASN A 210 1.20 -8.56 4.09
CA ASN A 210 2.47 -8.99 4.70
C ASN A 210 3.61 -8.08 4.24
N ARG A 211 3.69 -7.79 2.93
CA ARG A 211 4.59 -6.81 2.33
C ARG A 211 3.86 -5.95 1.31
N ILE A 212 4.37 -4.72 1.14
CA ILE A 212 3.86 -3.76 0.19
C ILE A 212 5.01 -3.32 -0.72
N ALA A 213 4.80 -3.44 -2.03
CA ALA A 213 5.65 -2.84 -3.04
C ALA A 213 5.07 -1.48 -3.43
N VAL A 214 5.76 -0.40 -3.09
CA VAL A 214 5.36 0.96 -3.45
C VAL A 214 5.89 1.27 -4.85
N PHE A 215 4.96 1.48 -5.79
CA PHE A 215 5.24 1.75 -7.19
C PHE A 215 5.17 3.25 -7.50
N ASP A 216 6.13 3.72 -8.27
CA ASP A 216 6.08 5.01 -8.93
C ASP A 216 6.80 4.92 -10.28
N ASP A 217 6.23 5.53 -11.32
CA ASP A 217 6.81 5.64 -12.66
C ASP A 217 7.46 4.34 -13.21
N GLY A 218 6.76 3.21 -13.03
CA GLY A 218 7.15 1.89 -13.54
C GLY A 218 8.28 1.19 -12.80
N VAL A 219 8.65 1.67 -11.59
CA VAL A 219 9.66 1.07 -10.71
C VAL A 219 9.12 0.90 -9.29
N ILE A 220 9.71 -0.03 -8.54
CA ILE A 220 9.47 -0.17 -7.10
C ILE A 220 10.37 0.79 -6.35
N GLN A 221 9.78 1.70 -5.59
CA GLN A 221 10.47 2.67 -4.75
C GLN A 221 10.95 2.06 -3.42
N GLN A 222 10.13 1.19 -2.84
CA GLN A 222 10.45 0.41 -1.64
C GLN A 222 9.54 -0.81 -1.56
N LEU A 223 10.09 -1.93 -1.06
CA LEU A 223 9.36 -3.17 -0.76
C LEU A 223 9.62 -3.55 0.70
N ALA A 224 8.61 -3.45 1.55
CA ALA A 224 8.77 -3.75 2.97
C ALA A 224 7.43 -4.13 3.64
N ALA A 225 7.49 -4.58 4.89
CA ALA A 225 6.32 -4.75 5.74
C ALA A 225 5.65 -3.40 6.03
N PRO A 226 4.32 -3.36 6.28
CA PRO A 226 3.56 -2.12 6.48
C PRO A 226 4.15 -1.16 7.51
N ASN A 227 4.55 -1.67 8.67
CA ASN A 227 5.16 -0.88 9.73
C ASN A 227 6.52 -0.29 9.32
N VAL A 228 7.31 -1.02 8.55
CA VAL A 228 8.62 -0.54 8.06
C VAL A 228 8.42 0.59 7.03
N LEU A 229 7.47 0.45 6.10
CA LEU A 229 7.15 1.52 5.14
C LEU A 229 6.71 2.82 5.82
N TYR A 230 5.92 2.71 6.88
CA TYR A 230 5.43 3.88 7.61
C TYR A 230 6.50 4.53 8.47
N GLU A 231 7.24 3.75 9.26
CA GLU A 231 8.22 4.22 10.23
C GLU A 231 9.61 4.46 9.62
N ALA A 232 9.96 3.74 8.57
CA ALA A 232 11.29 3.73 7.96
C ALA A 232 11.26 3.88 6.42
N PRO A 233 10.65 4.96 5.88
CA PRO A 233 10.72 5.23 4.45
C PRO A 233 12.17 5.43 4.01
N GLU A 234 12.53 4.86 2.84
CA GLU A 234 13.89 4.88 2.29
C GLU A 234 14.15 6.09 1.39
N ASN A 235 13.11 6.78 0.93
CA ASN A 235 13.22 7.97 0.08
C ASN A 235 12.06 8.95 0.32
N ALA A 236 12.20 10.15 -0.23
CA ALA A 236 11.24 11.24 -0.08
C ALA A 236 9.86 10.90 -0.65
N PHE A 237 9.81 10.18 -1.78
CA PHE A 237 8.55 9.77 -2.39
C PHE A 237 7.75 8.87 -1.45
N VAL A 238 8.34 7.79 -0.93
CA VAL A 238 7.66 6.87 -0.01
C VAL A 238 7.22 7.57 1.26
N ALA A 239 8.06 8.45 1.83
CA ALA A 239 7.74 9.21 3.02
C ALA A 239 6.50 10.10 2.85
N GLN A 240 6.35 10.74 1.69
CA GLN A 240 5.20 11.59 1.37
C GLN A 240 3.97 10.78 0.91
N PHE A 241 4.21 9.67 0.21
CA PHE A 241 3.12 8.87 -0.32
C PHE A 241 2.44 8.03 0.77
N ILE A 242 3.16 7.57 1.80
CA ILE A 242 2.61 6.72 2.88
C ILE A 242 2.23 7.57 4.09
N GLY A 243 0.93 7.74 4.34
CA GLY A 243 0.39 8.49 5.47
C GLY A 243 0.59 10.00 5.37
N GLU A 244 0.17 10.73 6.42
CA GLU A 244 0.49 12.15 6.54
C GLU A 244 1.96 12.34 6.96
N ASN A 245 2.61 13.35 6.40
CA ASN A 245 4.02 13.62 6.62
C ASN A 245 4.32 15.13 6.64
N ASN A 246 5.11 15.58 7.60
CA ASN A 246 5.69 16.91 7.59
C ASN A 246 7.01 16.89 6.81
N THR A 247 7.22 17.86 5.97
CA THR A 247 8.45 18.02 5.19
C THR A 247 9.10 19.37 5.47
N LEU A 248 10.38 19.35 5.81
CA LEU A 248 11.17 20.55 6.01
C LEU A 248 12.40 20.46 5.11
N SER A 249 12.46 21.31 4.09
CA SER A 249 13.62 21.38 3.21
C SER A 249 14.76 22.14 3.85
N GLY A 250 15.98 21.64 3.72
CA GLY A 250 17.16 22.27 4.31
C GLY A 250 18.46 21.78 3.69
N LYS A 251 19.56 22.16 4.31
CA LYS A 251 20.91 21.83 3.88
C LYS A 251 21.66 21.11 5.00
N VAL A 252 22.30 19.99 4.69
CA VAL A 252 23.12 19.23 5.65
C VAL A 252 24.37 20.01 5.99
N THR A 253 24.60 20.32 7.28
CA THR A 253 25.77 21.07 7.75
C THR A 253 26.77 20.22 8.51
N ASP A 254 26.31 19.14 9.16
CA ASP A 254 27.16 18.22 9.91
C ASP A 254 26.56 16.81 9.90
N ILE A 255 27.42 15.80 10.06
CA ILE A 255 27.04 14.40 10.21
C ILE A 255 27.85 13.77 11.33
N ASP A 256 27.16 13.33 12.39
CA ASP A 256 27.74 12.55 13.49
C ASP A 256 27.09 11.15 13.51
N LYS A 257 27.80 10.15 12.95
CA LYS A 257 27.34 8.76 12.80
C LYS A 257 26.04 8.67 12.00
N GLU A 258 24.93 8.30 12.67
CA GLU A 258 23.61 8.10 12.06
C GLU A 258 22.74 9.36 12.12
N ILE A 259 23.19 10.43 12.77
CA ILE A 259 22.44 11.69 12.92
C ILE A 259 23.14 12.80 12.11
N CYS A 260 22.39 13.50 11.30
CA CYS A 260 22.83 14.73 10.68
C CYS A 260 22.21 15.96 11.31
N THR A 261 22.86 17.09 11.14
CA THR A 261 22.34 18.43 11.42
C THR A 261 21.96 19.09 10.11
N VAL A 262 20.74 19.60 10.04
CA VAL A 262 20.18 20.23 8.84
C VAL A 262 19.77 21.65 9.18
N GLU A 263 20.25 22.63 8.44
CA GLU A 263 19.78 24.01 8.51
C GLU A 263 18.54 24.19 7.63
N VAL A 264 17.45 24.69 8.26
CA VAL A 264 16.14 24.92 7.62
C VAL A 264 15.72 26.39 7.79
N GLY A 265 14.72 26.84 7.01
CA GLY A 265 14.13 28.16 7.18
C GLY A 265 15.12 29.31 6.99
N ASP A 266 15.76 29.41 5.84
CA ASP A 266 16.81 30.39 5.52
C ASP A 266 18.05 30.33 6.46
N GLY A 267 18.35 29.11 6.97
CA GLY A 267 19.51 28.85 7.84
C GLY A 267 19.34 29.33 9.28
N LYS A 268 18.10 29.59 9.74
CA LYS A 268 17.84 30.13 11.09
C LYS A 268 17.65 29.04 12.14
N GLU A 269 17.25 27.83 11.73
CA GLU A 269 17.00 26.73 12.66
C GLU A 269 17.87 25.52 12.28
N SER A 270 18.52 24.95 13.29
CA SER A 270 19.34 23.74 13.18
C SER A 270 18.56 22.55 13.73
N LEU A 271 18.23 21.57 12.89
CA LEU A 271 17.47 20.38 13.25
C LEU A 271 18.32 19.13 13.10
N ARG A 272 18.10 18.17 13.99
CA ARG A 272 18.77 16.86 13.99
C ARG A 272 17.84 15.80 13.43
N ALA A 273 18.33 14.95 12.53
CA ALA A 273 17.58 13.87 11.91
C ALA A 273 18.45 12.64 11.65
N LEU A 274 17.83 11.46 11.57
CA LEU A 274 18.49 10.24 11.11
C LEU A 274 18.92 10.39 9.65
N VAL A 275 20.15 10.02 9.37
CA VAL A 275 20.67 9.90 8.00
C VAL A 275 20.09 8.65 7.33
N VAL A 276 19.35 8.84 6.22
CA VAL A 276 18.79 7.74 5.44
C VAL A 276 19.26 7.78 4.00
N ASN A 277 18.94 8.85 3.27
CA ASN A 277 19.30 9.00 1.86
C ASN A 277 19.71 10.46 1.60
N ILE A 278 20.99 10.77 1.79
CA ILE A 278 21.59 12.09 1.56
C ILE A 278 22.93 11.97 0.86
N ASP A 279 23.30 12.96 0.05
CA ASP A 279 24.57 12.98 -0.68
C ASP A 279 25.78 13.43 0.17
N GLY A 280 25.55 13.79 1.46
CA GLY A 280 26.60 14.19 2.40
C GLY A 280 26.51 15.65 2.84
N ILE A 281 27.58 16.12 3.55
CA ILE A 281 27.63 17.51 4.06
C ILE A 281 27.59 18.50 2.89
N GLY A 282 26.71 19.50 3.02
CA GLY A 282 26.51 20.54 2.01
C GLY A 282 25.42 20.22 0.99
N SER A 283 24.87 18.99 0.96
CA SER A 283 23.76 18.63 0.08
C SER A 283 22.42 19.19 0.59
N ASN A 284 21.49 19.37 -0.35
CA ASN A 284 20.11 19.62 -0.01
C ASN A 284 19.46 18.31 0.46
N THR A 285 18.58 18.42 1.43
CA THR A 285 17.83 17.27 1.98
C THR A 285 16.42 17.69 2.36
N MET A 286 15.53 16.71 2.43
CA MET A 286 14.19 16.85 2.99
C MET A 286 14.13 16.09 4.32
N ILE A 287 13.83 16.80 5.41
CA ILE A 287 13.48 16.18 6.68
C ILE A 287 12.03 15.73 6.60
N SER A 288 11.79 14.44 6.83
CA SER A 288 10.48 13.80 6.96
C SER A 288 10.18 13.54 8.42
N LEU A 289 8.99 13.94 8.88
CA LEU A 289 8.55 13.80 10.27
C LEU A 289 7.06 13.51 10.36
N ARG A 290 6.67 12.45 11.06
CA ARG A 290 5.27 12.10 11.24
C ARG A 290 4.56 13.07 12.17
N PRO A 291 3.31 13.54 11.86
CA PRO A 291 2.56 14.49 12.68
C PRO A 291 2.32 14.06 14.13
N GLU A 292 2.17 12.78 14.38
CA GLU A 292 1.96 12.19 15.72
C GLU A 292 3.23 12.07 16.55
N ARG A 293 4.40 12.28 15.96
CA ARG A 293 5.71 12.31 16.67
C ARG A 293 6.05 13.67 17.22
N VAL A 294 5.25 14.69 16.91
CA VAL A 294 5.47 16.07 17.34
C VAL A 294 4.72 16.35 18.63
N VAL A 295 5.43 16.90 19.61
CA VAL A 295 4.87 17.29 20.92
C VAL A 295 4.75 18.81 21.00
N VAL A 296 3.59 19.31 21.42
CA VAL A 296 3.34 20.73 21.64
C VAL A 296 3.72 21.11 23.06
N ASN A 297 4.44 22.23 23.20
CA ASN A 297 4.98 22.78 24.48
C ASN A 297 5.73 21.69 25.28
N PRO A 298 6.80 21.09 24.72
CA PRO A 298 7.61 20.09 25.42
C PRO A 298 8.29 20.70 26.66
N GLU A 299 8.55 19.88 27.66
CA GLU A 299 9.35 20.28 28.81
C GLU A 299 10.76 20.68 28.36
N SER A 300 11.33 21.68 29.05
CA SER A 300 12.65 22.21 28.69
C SER A 300 13.73 21.14 28.78
N GLY A 301 14.46 20.90 27.67
CA GLY A 301 15.55 19.95 27.60
C GLY A 301 15.10 18.48 27.29
N SER A 302 13.80 18.21 27.10
CA SER A 302 13.31 16.85 26.85
C SER A 302 13.55 16.40 25.39
N TYR A 303 13.69 17.32 24.45
CA TYR A 303 13.81 17.03 23.02
C TYR A 303 15.01 17.77 22.41
N PRO A 304 15.80 17.11 21.53
CA PRO A 304 16.92 17.74 20.83
C PRO A 304 16.46 18.77 19.78
N ASN A 305 15.28 18.58 19.21
CA ASN A 305 14.67 19.51 18.27
C ASN A 305 13.53 20.24 18.98
N VAL A 306 13.64 21.56 19.15
CA VAL A 306 12.57 22.40 19.68
C VAL A 306 12.57 23.72 18.93
N VAL A 307 11.47 24.01 18.25
CA VAL A 307 11.30 25.21 17.42
C VAL A 307 10.02 25.97 17.78
N SER A 308 9.98 27.24 17.42
CA SER A 308 8.78 28.07 17.58
C SER A 308 7.76 27.71 16.47
N ALA A 309 6.50 27.66 16.83
CA ALA A 309 5.38 27.41 15.93
C ALA A 309 4.25 28.42 16.21
N GLU A 310 3.55 28.81 15.14
CA GLU A 310 2.32 29.59 15.23
C GLU A 310 1.15 28.71 14.79
N VAL A 311 0.12 28.63 15.65
CA VAL A 311 -1.10 27.85 15.33
C VAL A 311 -1.92 28.60 14.29
N ILE A 312 -2.11 28.00 13.10
CA ILE A 312 -2.92 28.57 12.01
C ILE A 312 -4.36 28.10 12.13
N GLU A 313 -4.56 26.79 12.32
CA GLU A 313 -5.87 26.16 12.27
C GLU A 313 -5.94 24.94 13.18
N LEU A 314 -7.14 24.67 13.72
CA LEU A 314 -7.43 23.49 14.53
C LEU A 314 -8.66 22.78 13.92
N ILE A 315 -8.54 21.50 13.61
CA ILE A 315 -9.62 20.67 13.11
C ILE A 315 -9.84 19.53 14.11
N TYR A 316 -11.06 19.50 14.69
CA TYR A 316 -11.48 18.45 15.60
C TYR A 316 -11.95 17.20 14.83
N LEU A 317 -11.28 16.06 15.00
CA LEU A 317 -11.57 14.81 14.29
C LEU A 317 -12.11 13.71 15.21
N GLY A 318 -12.41 14.04 16.48
CA GLY A 318 -12.98 13.14 17.46
C GLY A 318 -11.94 12.50 18.35
N ASP A 319 -11.14 11.60 17.85
CA ASP A 319 -10.03 10.92 18.56
C ASP A 319 -8.81 11.83 18.75
N HIS A 320 -8.59 12.77 17.85
CA HIS A 320 -7.50 13.76 17.92
C HIS A 320 -7.91 15.12 17.33
N ILE A 321 -7.09 16.12 17.65
CA ILE A 321 -7.14 17.45 17.04
C ILE A 321 -5.98 17.54 16.04
N ARG A 322 -6.28 17.78 14.77
CA ARG A 322 -5.32 18.06 13.72
C ARG A 322 -5.03 19.55 13.71
N SER A 323 -3.85 19.95 14.15
CA SER A 323 -3.41 21.35 14.17
C SER A 323 -2.51 21.61 12.96
N ARG A 324 -2.82 22.64 12.17
CA ARG A 324 -1.94 23.19 11.15
C ARG A 324 -1.19 24.38 11.74
N MET A 325 0.12 24.35 11.63
CA MET A 325 1.03 25.34 12.25
C MET A 325 2.02 25.87 11.22
N LYS A 326 2.51 27.08 11.48
CA LYS A 326 3.65 27.65 10.79
C LYS A 326 4.92 27.30 11.56
N VAL A 327 5.83 26.56 10.93
CA VAL A 327 7.10 26.09 11.53
C VAL A 327 8.24 26.30 10.53
N CYS A 328 9.32 26.94 10.93
CA CYS A 328 10.51 27.19 10.10
C CYS A 328 10.19 27.81 8.73
N GLY A 329 9.15 28.66 8.65
CA GLY A 329 8.71 29.30 7.41
C GLY A 329 7.69 28.51 6.58
N HIS A 330 7.39 27.25 6.94
CA HIS A 330 6.38 26.41 6.29
C HIS A 330 5.01 26.57 6.97
N ASP A 331 3.95 26.79 6.21
CA ASP A 331 2.59 27.07 6.73
C ASP A 331 1.68 25.80 6.77
N ASP A 332 2.21 24.66 6.39
CA ASP A 332 1.50 23.39 6.25
C ASP A 332 1.96 22.29 7.23
N PHE A 333 2.71 22.69 8.27
CA PHE A 333 3.19 21.77 9.29
C PHE A 333 2.04 21.27 10.16
N ILE A 334 1.84 19.94 10.20
CA ILE A 334 0.73 19.30 10.90
C ILE A 334 1.19 18.67 12.20
N VAL A 335 0.39 18.85 13.24
CA VAL A 335 0.56 18.16 14.53
C VAL A 335 -0.74 17.45 14.89
N LYS A 336 -0.66 16.16 15.21
CA LYS A 336 -1.79 15.37 15.72
C LYS A 336 -1.74 15.35 17.24
N ILE A 337 -2.71 15.99 17.86
CA ILE A 337 -2.80 16.10 19.32
C ILE A 337 -3.90 15.16 19.79
N PRO A 338 -3.61 14.11 20.58
CA PRO A 338 -4.63 13.19 21.09
C PRO A 338 -5.72 13.96 21.83
N ASN A 339 -6.99 13.67 21.62
CA ASN A 339 -8.10 14.33 22.31
C ASN A 339 -8.27 13.76 23.72
N SER A 340 -7.49 14.28 24.68
CA SER A 340 -7.54 13.92 26.09
C SER A 340 -7.96 15.13 26.96
N ALA A 341 -8.48 14.89 28.17
CA ALA A 341 -9.03 15.92 29.05
C ALA A 341 -8.04 17.00 29.52
N HIS A 342 -6.76 16.89 29.19
CA HIS A 342 -5.68 17.77 29.66
C HIS A 342 -5.04 18.59 28.54
N HIS A 343 -5.79 18.93 27.47
CA HIS A 343 -5.24 19.76 26.39
C HIS A 343 -5.05 21.21 26.87
N ALA A 344 -3.86 21.76 26.63
CA ALA A 344 -3.67 23.21 26.57
C ALA A 344 -4.69 23.75 25.55
N GLN A 345 -5.46 24.77 25.92
CA GLN A 345 -6.45 25.40 25.02
C GLN A 345 -5.67 26.13 23.91
N LEU A 346 -5.28 25.39 22.88
CA LEU A 346 -4.71 25.97 21.68
C LEU A 346 -5.77 26.79 20.96
N GLN A 347 -5.39 27.92 20.42
CA GLN A 347 -6.24 28.76 19.59
C GLN A 347 -5.43 29.25 18.39
N PRO A 348 -6.07 29.44 17.24
CA PRO A 348 -5.43 30.11 16.10
C PRO A 348 -4.80 31.45 16.52
N GLY A 349 -3.58 31.68 16.05
CA GLY A 349 -2.75 32.86 16.43
C GLY A 349 -1.89 32.65 17.68
N ASN A 350 -2.04 31.51 18.41
CA ASN A 350 -1.13 31.25 19.54
C ASN A 350 0.27 30.90 19.03
N SER A 351 1.27 31.52 19.71
CA SER A 351 2.66 31.08 19.54
C SER A 351 2.97 30.01 20.58
N VAL A 352 3.46 28.87 20.12
CA VAL A 352 3.81 27.71 20.94
C VAL A 352 5.20 27.20 20.57
N LYS A 353 5.74 26.27 21.35
CA LYS A 353 6.89 25.46 20.94
C LYS A 353 6.44 24.07 20.50
N VAL A 354 7.11 23.55 19.50
CA VAL A 354 6.95 22.13 19.08
C VAL A 354 8.30 21.44 19.16
N GLY A 355 8.29 20.16 19.55
CA GLY A 355 9.52 19.40 19.72
C GLY A 355 9.36 17.95 19.32
N TRP A 356 10.48 17.31 18.90
CA TRP A 356 10.55 15.90 18.52
C TRP A 356 11.95 15.34 18.72
N MET A 357 12.06 14.00 18.77
CA MET A 357 13.33 13.30 18.87
C MET A 357 14.07 13.30 17.51
N ALA A 358 15.39 13.24 17.53
CA ALA A 358 16.18 13.14 16.30
C ALA A 358 15.87 11.86 15.51
N GLU A 359 15.61 10.78 16.22
CA GLU A 359 15.31 9.45 15.68
C GLU A 359 13.91 9.39 15.02
N ASP A 360 13.00 10.31 15.35
CA ASP A 360 11.68 10.41 14.73
C ASP A 360 11.71 11.18 13.39
N ALA A 361 12.78 11.92 13.14
CA ALA A 361 12.99 12.69 11.90
C ALA A 361 13.98 11.99 10.99
N ARG A 362 13.70 11.94 9.67
CA ARG A 362 14.54 11.30 8.67
C ARG A 362 15.02 12.29 7.63
N ALA A 363 16.33 12.34 7.40
CA ALA A 363 16.93 13.10 6.32
C ALA A 363 16.98 12.24 5.05
N LEU A 364 16.19 12.63 4.07
CA LEU A 364 15.96 11.91 2.81
C LEU A 364 16.48 12.74 1.63
N ASP A 365 16.51 12.14 0.45
CA ASP A 365 16.80 12.79 -0.81
C ASP A 365 15.93 14.06 -0.98
N ALA A 366 16.51 15.10 -1.55
CA ALA A 366 15.71 16.26 -1.94
C ALA A 366 14.86 15.90 -3.15
N LEU A 367 13.54 16.15 -3.05
CA LEU A 367 12.68 16.04 -4.24
C LEU A 367 13.18 17.04 -5.29
N GLU A 368 13.39 16.58 -6.50
CA GLU A 368 13.65 17.48 -7.62
C GLU A 368 12.44 18.41 -7.75
N SER A 369 12.70 19.73 -7.69
CA SER A 369 11.67 20.74 -7.93
C SER A 369 11.17 20.59 -9.38
N THR A 370 9.95 20.06 -9.54
CA THR A 370 9.22 20.01 -10.82
C THR A 370 8.88 21.40 -11.33
#